data_82d3326057801d688c95968905616fae
#
_entry.id   82d3326057801d688c95968905616fae
#
_cell.length_a   1.000
_cell.length_b   1.000
_cell.length_c   1.000
_cell.angle_alpha   90.00
_cell.angle_beta   90.00
_cell.angle_gamma   90.00
#
_symmetry.space_group_name_H-M   'P 1'
#
loop_
_entity.id
_entity.type
_entity.pdbx_description
1 polymer ?
#
loop_
_entity_poly.entity_id
_entity_poly.type
_entity_poly.pdbx_seq_one_letter_code
_entity_poly.pdbx_strand_id
1 'polypeptide(L)'
;MTLAVAAIAAVAILLIAVGIASAGAGSGVSARLERYAAGGKADKKKEKPEGLAELLAQSSALASINRVVEQRDFGANLARELARADLKLKPSEFLAIWAASTVGLPAIFFVVGFVMPSFQTIIALIGGLILGFIIPRLWLGRRKSSRLGAFNKQLPDTITLVANALRAGSSFLQAIELVVRESRPPVSTEFARVIREVNLGLPFDQAMENMVRRIRSDDFELMATAINIQHQVGGNLAEILDSIAFTIRERVRIKGEIRTLTAQQRLSGYVVGLLPFGLAGFIFLAAPSFFDPMWDPKVNLGGLPAGIIILGVGLLMMMIGFVFIRRIVDIEV
;
A
#
# COMPACT_ATOMS: atom_id res chain seq x y z
N MET A 1 9.73 37.64 -2.15
CA MET A 1 10.21 36.24 -2.16
C MET A 1 10.23 35.58 -0.76
N THR A 2 10.70 36.23 0.28
CA THR A 2 10.79 35.68 1.64
C THR A 2 9.45 35.31 2.28
N LEU A 3 8.39 36.07 2.07
CA LEU A 3 7.04 35.77 2.59
C LEU A 3 6.39 34.54 1.94
N ALA A 4 6.62 34.30 0.64
CA ALA A 4 6.09 33.12 -0.05
C ALA A 4 6.81 31.83 0.40
N VAL A 5 8.12 31.90 0.59
CA VAL A 5 8.91 30.77 1.12
C VAL A 5 8.52 30.47 2.57
N ALA A 6 8.29 31.50 3.38
CA ALA A 6 7.79 31.35 4.75
C ALA A 6 6.38 30.73 4.80
N ALA A 7 5.49 31.10 3.89
CA ALA A 7 4.15 30.51 3.80
C ALA A 7 4.18 29.05 3.36
N ILE A 8 5.06 28.68 2.41
CA ILE A 8 5.27 27.30 1.97
C ILE A 8 5.83 26.45 3.13
N ALA A 9 6.84 26.97 3.82
CA ALA A 9 7.42 26.33 4.99
C ALA A 9 6.38 26.15 6.11
N ALA A 10 5.55 27.16 6.38
CA ALA A 10 4.49 27.09 7.38
C ALA A 10 3.43 26.03 7.03
N VAL A 11 2.98 25.95 5.77
CA VAL A 11 2.02 24.94 5.30
C VAL A 11 2.64 23.55 5.34
N ALA A 12 3.91 23.39 4.94
CA ALA A 12 4.63 22.12 5.02
C ALA A 12 4.80 21.65 6.48
N ILE A 13 5.17 22.56 7.38
CA ILE A 13 5.31 22.30 8.81
C ILE A 13 3.94 21.93 9.42
N LEU A 14 2.87 22.61 9.01
CA LEU A 14 1.50 22.34 9.48
C LEU A 14 1.00 20.98 9.01
N LEU A 15 1.31 20.59 7.78
CA LEU A 15 1.00 19.24 7.24
C LEU A 15 1.82 18.15 7.93
N ILE A 16 3.10 18.41 8.20
CA ILE A 16 3.98 17.49 8.95
C ILE A 16 3.51 17.40 10.41
N ALA A 17 3.16 18.51 11.04
CA ALA A 17 2.67 18.55 12.42
C ALA A 17 1.33 17.81 12.56
N VAL A 18 0.39 17.97 11.61
CA VAL A 18 -0.86 17.21 11.56
C VAL A 18 -0.59 15.72 11.31
N GLY A 19 0.38 15.38 10.44
CA GLY A 19 0.81 14.00 10.21
C GLY A 19 1.44 13.34 11.45
N ILE A 20 2.28 14.06 12.19
CA ILE A 20 2.92 13.59 13.42
C ILE A 20 1.92 13.55 14.58
N ALA A 21 1.03 14.52 14.71
CA ALA A 21 -0.04 14.54 15.72
C ALA A 21 -1.03 13.39 15.52
N SER A 22 -1.35 13.04 14.26
CA SER A 22 -2.19 11.87 13.96
C SER A 22 -1.45 10.54 14.19
N ALA A 23 -0.13 10.48 13.99
CA ALA A 23 0.69 9.31 14.28
C ALA A 23 0.98 9.11 15.77
N GLY A 24 1.01 10.19 16.55
CA GLY A 24 1.28 10.18 18.00
C GLY A 24 0.06 9.86 18.88
N ALA A 25 -1.15 9.91 18.37
CA ALA A 25 -2.38 9.65 19.11
C ALA A 25 -2.60 8.17 19.50
N GLY A 26 -1.65 7.28 19.16
CA GLY A 26 -1.67 5.85 19.50
C GLY A 26 -1.23 5.50 20.95
N SER A 27 -0.80 6.44 21.77
CA SER A 27 -0.24 6.18 23.12
C SER A 27 -1.23 6.36 24.28
N GLY A 28 -2.52 6.14 24.06
CA GLY A 28 -3.56 6.22 25.09
C GLY A 28 -3.48 5.18 26.22
N VAL A 29 -2.53 4.24 26.18
CA VAL A 29 -2.35 3.23 27.26
C VAL A 29 -1.51 3.76 28.41
N SER A 30 -0.49 4.56 28.14
CA SER A 30 0.36 5.18 29.18
C SER A 30 -0.41 6.19 30.01
N ALA A 31 -1.26 7.00 29.40
CA ALA A 31 -2.10 7.98 30.09
C ALA A 31 -3.20 7.34 30.97
N ARG A 32 -3.63 6.12 30.67
CA ARG A 32 -4.56 5.37 31.53
C ARG A 32 -3.84 4.69 32.68
N LEU A 33 -2.65 4.17 32.49
CA LEU A 33 -1.83 3.59 33.54
C LEU A 33 -1.39 4.64 34.58
N GLU A 34 -1.01 5.84 34.12
CA GLU A 34 -0.66 6.96 35.02
C GLU A 34 -1.84 7.45 35.86
N ARG A 35 -3.06 7.38 35.31
CA ARG A 35 -4.29 7.73 36.05
C ARG A 35 -4.70 6.68 37.09
N TYR A 36 -4.32 5.41 36.92
CA TYR A 36 -4.53 4.34 37.89
C TYR A 36 -3.40 4.23 38.91
N ALA A 37 -2.17 4.66 38.56
CA ALA A 37 -1.03 4.67 39.49
C ALA A 37 -1.04 5.88 40.46
N ALA A 38 -1.68 6.99 40.06
CA ALA A 38 -1.89 8.16 40.92
C ALA A 38 -3.22 8.06 41.66
N GLY A 39 -3.28 7.17 42.64
CA GLY A 39 -4.41 7.05 43.54
C GLY A 39 -4.67 8.34 44.32
N GLY A 40 -5.79 8.99 44.07
CA GLY A 40 -6.57 9.80 45.01
C GLY A 40 -6.04 11.21 45.35
N LYS A 41 -6.70 12.19 44.88
CA LYS A 41 -7.40 13.30 45.54
C LYS A 41 -7.61 14.45 44.55
N ALA A 42 -8.86 14.82 44.47
CA ALA A 42 -9.31 15.99 43.71
C ALA A 42 -8.77 17.27 44.35
N ASP A 43 -8.25 18.17 43.54
CA ASP A 43 -8.40 19.59 43.81
C ASP A 43 -8.60 20.36 42.49
N LYS A 44 -9.66 21.18 42.51
CA LYS A 44 -10.11 22.01 41.40
C LYS A 44 -9.25 23.25 41.35
N LYS A 45 -8.51 23.45 40.28
CA LYS A 45 -8.13 24.79 39.85
C LYS A 45 -8.28 24.91 38.34
N LYS A 46 -9.26 25.72 37.96
CA LYS A 46 -9.52 26.15 36.57
C LYS A 46 -8.42 27.10 36.15
N GLU A 47 -7.62 26.71 35.18
CA GLU A 47 -6.95 27.63 34.28
C GLU A 47 -7.24 27.20 32.85
N LYS A 48 -7.88 28.08 32.09
CA LYS A 48 -8.16 27.92 30.67
C LYS A 48 -6.90 28.20 29.87
N PRO A 49 -6.54 27.31 28.92
CA PRO A 49 -5.84 27.70 27.72
C PRO A 49 -6.83 27.64 26.55
N GLU A 50 -7.16 28.78 26.00
CA GLU A 50 -8.15 28.96 24.92
C GLU A 50 -7.73 28.35 23.56
N GLY A 51 -6.53 27.85 23.38
CA GLY A 51 -6.07 27.20 22.13
C GLY A 51 -6.28 25.69 22.07
N LEU A 52 -6.43 25.01 23.21
CA LEU A 52 -6.62 23.54 23.27
C LEU A 52 -8.09 23.11 23.15
N ALA A 53 -9.03 24.02 23.49
CA ALA A 53 -10.47 23.74 23.41
C ALA A 53 -10.96 23.64 21.95
N GLU A 54 -10.33 24.37 21.03
CA GLU A 54 -10.65 24.35 19.60
C GLU A 54 -10.10 23.10 18.91
N LEU A 55 -8.93 22.61 19.32
CA LEU A 55 -8.37 21.31 18.88
C LEU A 55 -9.17 20.11 19.45
N LEU A 56 -9.75 20.26 20.65
CA LEU A 56 -10.62 19.23 21.24
C LEU A 56 -12.03 19.22 20.63
N ALA A 57 -12.52 20.36 20.14
CA ALA A 57 -13.74 20.42 19.33
C ALA A 57 -13.56 19.71 17.97
N GLN A 58 -12.38 19.80 17.39
CA GLN A 58 -12.00 19.03 16.21
C GLN A 58 -11.96 17.50 16.46
N SER A 59 -11.58 17.07 17.66
CA SER A 59 -11.63 15.66 18.03
C SER A 59 -13.06 15.13 18.22
N SER A 60 -14.01 15.97 18.65
CA SER A 60 -15.43 15.64 18.73
C SER A 60 -16.10 15.59 17.34
N ALA A 61 -15.66 16.43 16.40
CA ALA A 61 -16.07 16.37 15.01
C ALA A 61 -15.57 15.08 14.34
N LEU A 62 -14.32 14.67 14.60
CA LEU A 62 -13.78 13.39 14.15
C LEU A 62 -14.53 12.19 14.76
N ALA A 63 -14.99 12.28 15.99
CA ALA A 63 -15.79 11.24 16.63
C ALA A 63 -17.20 11.11 16.02
N SER A 64 -17.83 12.21 15.62
CA SER A 64 -19.10 12.21 14.90
C SER A 64 -18.96 11.68 13.46
N ILE A 65 -17.89 12.07 12.78
CA ILE A 65 -17.54 11.52 11.45
C ILE A 65 -17.28 10.01 11.54
N ASN A 66 -16.61 9.54 12.59
CA ASN A 66 -16.35 8.11 12.79
C ASN A 66 -17.65 7.29 12.91
N ARG A 67 -18.65 7.79 13.65
CA ARG A 67 -19.96 7.14 13.76
C ARG A 67 -20.71 7.05 12.41
N VAL A 68 -20.65 8.09 11.60
CA VAL A 68 -21.30 8.14 10.30
C VAL A 68 -20.58 7.27 9.27
N VAL A 69 -19.25 7.19 9.35
CA VAL A 69 -18.40 6.37 8.45
C VAL A 69 -18.49 4.89 8.80
N GLU A 70 -18.56 4.52 10.09
CA GLU A 70 -18.73 3.13 10.52
C GLU A 70 -20.10 2.52 10.12
N GLN A 71 -21.12 3.35 10.00
CA GLN A 71 -22.47 2.90 9.62
C GLN A 71 -22.67 2.71 8.10
N ARG A 72 -21.72 3.10 7.25
CA ARG A 72 -21.76 2.89 5.81
C ARG A 72 -20.79 1.78 5.40
N ASP A 73 -21.19 0.95 4.45
CA ASP A 73 -20.38 -0.13 3.86
C ASP A 73 -18.98 0.30 3.43
N PHE A 74 -18.83 1.57 3.10
CA PHE A 74 -17.54 2.17 2.73
C PHE A 74 -16.56 2.25 3.91
N GLY A 75 -17.01 2.64 5.10
CA GLY A 75 -16.17 2.72 6.31
C GLY A 75 -15.72 1.35 6.79
N ALA A 76 -16.61 0.37 6.75
CA ALA A 76 -16.29 -1.02 7.09
C ALA A 76 -15.30 -1.64 6.09
N ASN A 77 -15.42 -1.30 4.80
CA ASN A 77 -14.46 -1.72 3.78
C ASN A 77 -13.08 -1.10 4.02
N LEU A 78 -13.04 0.21 4.30
CA LEU A 78 -11.80 0.93 4.58
C LEU A 78 -11.11 0.41 5.85
N ALA A 79 -11.87 0.12 6.92
CA ALA A 79 -11.35 -0.50 8.13
C ALA A 79 -10.68 -1.84 7.86
N ARG A 80 -11.32 -2.68 7.02
CA ARG A 80 -10.74 -3.96 6.57
C ARG A 80 -9.47 -3.77 5.76
N GLU A 81 -9.43 -2.78 4.89
CA GLU A 81 -8.25 -2.45 4.08
C GLU A 81 -7.06 -1.97 4.95
N LEU A 82 -7.33 -1.12 5.94
CA LEU A 82 -6.32 -0.63 6.90
C LEU A 82 -5.81 -1.77 7.80
N ALA A 83 -6.71 -2.65 8.26
CA ALA A 83 -6.34 -3.82 9.04
C ALA A 83 -5.42 -4.77 8.25
N ARG A 84 -5.66 -4.95 6.94
CA ARG A 84 -4.77 -5.73 6.05
C ARG A 84 -3.39 -5.11 5.88
N ALA A 85 -3.30 -3.80 5.90
CA ALA A 85 -2.03 -3.07 5.85
C ALA A 85 -1.30 -3.05 7.21
N ASP A 86 -1.92 -3.58 8.28
CA ASP A 86 -1.47 -3.48 9.68
C ASP A 86 -1.24 -2.04 10.13
N LEU A 87 -2.07 -1.15 9.64
CA LEU A 87 -2.05 0.25 10.05
C LEU A 87 -2.94 0.41 11.28
N LYS A 88 -2.35 0.94 12.34
CA LYS A 88 -3.07 1.27 13.59
C LYS A 88 -3.87 2.58 13.47
N LEU A 89 -4.33 2.90 12.26
CA LEU A 89 -5.09 4.11 11.95
C LEU A 89 -6.59 3.79 11.95
N LYS A 90 -7.37 4.70 12.50
CA LYS A 90 -8.82 4.64 12.37
C LYS A 90 -9.25 5.03 10.95
N PRO A 91 -10.37 4.50 10.43
CA PRO A 91 -10.88 4.88 9.12
C PRO A 91 -11.05 6.39 8.95
N SER A 92 -11.49 7.09 10.00
CA SER A 92 -11.63 8.56 10.01
C SER A 92 -10.30 9.30 9.89
N GLU A 93 -9.23 8.79 10.53
CA GLU A 93 -7.89 9.37 10.44
C GLU A 93 -7.32 9.24 9.03
N PHE A 94 -7.50 8.06 8.42
CA PHE A 94 -7.08 7.84 7.04
C PHE A 94 -7.88 8.71 6.05
N LEU A 95 -9.19 8.87 6.25
CA LEU A 95 -10.01 9.76 5.46
C LEU A 95 -9.59 11.24 5.61
N ALA A 96 -9.23 11.66 6.83
CA ALA A 96 -8.70 12.99 7.07
C ALA A 96 -7.37 13.22 6.34
N ILE A 97 -6.45 12.24 6.36
CA ILE A 97 -5.19 12.28 5.60
C ILE A 97 -5.48 12.34 4.09
N TRP A 98 -6.44 11.54 3.64
CA TRP A 98 -6.83 11.52 2.22
C TRP A 98 -7.44 12.84 1.77
N ALA A 99 -8.36 13.41 2.55
CA ALA A 99 -8.93 14.73 2.27
C ALA A 99 -7.87 15.83 2.31
N ALA A 100 -7.00 15.81 3.32
CA ALA A 100 -5.88 16.76 3.45
C ALA A 100 -4.90 16.66 2.25
N SER A 101 -4.61 15.46 1.76
CA SER A 101 -3.79 15.26 0.56
C SER A 101 -4.49 15.78 -0.70
N THR A 102 -5.80 15.53 -0.84
CA THR A 102 -6.58 15.91 -2.02
C THR A 102 -6.71 17.43 -2.15
N VAL A 103 -6.84 18.15 -1.01
CA VAL A 103 -6.94 19.62 -1.00
C VAL A 103 -5.56 20.28 -0.89
N GLY A 104 -4.66 19.68 -0.12
CA GLY A 104 -3.34 20.25 0.17
C GLY A 104 -2.41 20.28 -1.04
N LEU A 105 -2.41 19.26 -1.88
CA LEU A 105 -1.54 19.22 -3.08
C LEU A 105 -1.89 20.34 -4.10
N PRO A 106 -3.15 20.56 -4.49
CA PRO A 106 -3.50 21.72 -5.32
C PRO A 106 -3.16 23.06 -4.66
N ALA A 107 -3.38 23.17 -3.33
CA ALA A 107 -3.03 24.38 -2.60
C ALA A 107 -1.50 24.65 -2.63
N ILE A 108 -0.69 23.61 -2.49
CA ILE A 108 0.77 23.69 -2.61
C ILE A 108 1.15 24.14 -4.04
N PHE A 109 0.55 23.55 -5.07
CA PHE A 109 0.81 23.93 -6.47
C PHE A 109 0.41 25.38 -6.74
N PHE A 110 -0.71 25.83 -6.17
CA PHE A 110 -1.14 27.22 -6.28
C PHE A 110 -0.13 28.19 -5.64
N VAL A 111 0.35 27.86 -4.43
CA VAL A 111 1.36 28.69 -3.72
C VAL A 111 2.70 28.68 -4.44
N VAL A 112 3.16 27.52 -4.93
CA VAL A 112 4.40 27.41 -5.73
C VAL A 112 4.29 28.19 -7.03
N GLY A 113 3.08 28.29 -7.60
CA GLY A 113 2.78 29.07 -8.79
C GLY A 113 3.06 30.58 -8.66
N PHE A 114 3.12 31.15 -7.44
CA PHE A 114 3.60 32.52 -7.24
C PHE A 114 5.08 32.70 -7.58
N VAL A 115 5.86 31.62 -7.52
CA VAL A 115 7.29 31.61 -7.87
C VAL A 115 7.49 31.10 -9.29
N MET A 116 6.70 30.12 -9.71
CA MET A 116 6.74 29.50 -11.04
C MET A 116 5.35 29.57 -11.69
N PRO A 117 5.08 30.54 -12.62
CA PRO A 117 3.75 30.76 -13.19
C PRO A 117 3.12 29.53 -13.86
N SER A 118 3.95 28.58 -14.32
CA SER A 118 3.49 27.31 -14.91
C SER A 118 2.63 26.46 -13.97
N PHE A 119 2.77 26.62 -12.65
CA PHE A 119 1.98 25.89 -11.65
C PHE A 119 0.65 26.58 -11.27
N GLN A 120 0.42 27.80 -11.73
CA GLN A 120 -0.88 28.50 -11.58
C GLN A 120 -1.89 28.12 -12.66
N THR A 121 -1.49 27.35 -13.66
CA THR A 121 -2.41 26.89 -14.72
C THR A 121 -3.47 25.96 -14.14
N ILE A 122 -4.69 26.05 -14.69
CA ILE A 122 -5.81 25.16 -14.32
C ILE A 122 -5.40 23.68 -14.45
N ILE A 123 -4.55 23.37 -15.44
CA ILE A 123 -4.03 22.01 -15.68
C ILE A 123 -3.19 21.52 -14.48
N ALA A 124 -2.34 22.37 -13.91
CA ALA A 124 -1.51 22.00 -12.75
C ALA A 124 -2.37 21.81 -11.48
N LEU A 125 -3.41 22.65 -11.30
CA LEU A 125 -4.35 22.49 -10.17
C LEU A 125 -5.16 21.20 -10.28
N ILE A 126 -5.66 20.87 -11.47
CA ILE A 126 -6.35 19.60 -11.74
C ILE A 126 -5.38 18.43 -11.54
N GLY A 127 -4.16 18.53 -12.03
CA GLY A 127 -3.10 17.53 -11.82
C GLY A 127 -2.81 17.32 -10.33
N GLY A 128 -2.72 18.39 -9.55
CA GLY A 128 -2.55 18.35 -8.10
C GLY A 128 -3.70 17.63 -7.38
N LEU A 129 -4.93 17.89 -7.80
CA LEU A 129 -6.14 17.25 -7.26
C LEU A 129 -6.16 15.75 -7.55
N ILE A 130 -5.86 15.38 -8.80
CA ILE A 130 -5.78 13.97 -9.22
C ILE A 130 -4.68 13.24 -8.45
N LEU A 131 -3.50 13.83 -8.35
CA LEU A 131 -2.38 13.25 -7.60
C LEU A 131 -2.71 13.13 -6.11
N GLY A 132 -3.29 14.18 -5.51
CA GLY A 132 -3.71 14.16 -4.10
C GLY A 132 -4.72 13.08 -3.77
N PHE A 133 -5.62 12.77 -4.71
CA PHE A 133 -6.60 11.71 -4.58
C PHE A 133 -5.99 10.31 -4.77
N ILE A 134 -5.05 10.14 -5.70
CA ILE A 134 -4.48 8.85 -6.09
C ILE A 134 -3.38 8.40 -5.13
N ILE A 135 -2.50 9.32 -4.67
CA ILE A 135 -1.32 8.97 -3.87
C ILE A 135 -1.64 8.16 -2.62
N PRO A 136 -2.57 8.55 -1.72
CA PRO A 136 -2.86 7.78 -0.51
C PRO A 136 -3.41 6.38 -0.82
N ARG A 137 -4.22 6.25 -1.88
CA ARG A 137 -4.77 4.97 -2.32
C ARG A 137 -3.69 4.03 -2.87
N LEU A 138 -2.77 4.54 -3.68
CA LEU A 138 -1.63 3.78 -4.19
C LEU A 138 -0.68 3.36 -3.05
N TRP A 139 -0.44 4.26 -2.11
CA TRP A 139 0.39 3.97 -0.94
C TRP A 139 -0.20 2.83 -0.09
N LEU A 140 -1.51 2.89 0.22
CA LEU A 140 -2.21 1.84 0.94
C LEU A 140 -2.18 0.51 0.17
N GLY A 141 -2.40 0.54 -1.16
CA GLY A 141 -2.30 -0.63 -2.03
C GLY A 141 -0.92 -1.27 -1.99
N ARG A 142 0.15 -0.47 -2.12
CA ARG A 142 1.54 -0.96 -2.03
C ARG A 142 1.85 -1.54 -0.66
N ARG A 143 1.38 -0.91 0.41
CA ARG A 143 1.60 -1.39 1.78
C ARG A 143 0.97 -2.76 2.01
N LYS A 144 -0.28 -2.96 1.56
CA LYS A 144 -0.98 -4.25 1.60
C LYS A 144 -0.25 -5.32 0.80
N SER A 145 0.09 -5.02 -0.44
CA SER A 145 0.81 -5.95 -1.33
C SER A 145 2.18 -6.34 -0.77
N SER A 146 2.92 -5.38 -0.23
CA SER A 146 4.22 -5.63 0.41
C SER A 146 4.09 -6.55 1.64
N ARG A 147 3.06 -6.33 2.48
CA ARG A 147 2.80 -7.17 3.65
C ARG A 147 2.38 -8.58 3.26
N LEU A 148 1.49 -8.73 2.28
CA LEU A 148 1.09 -10.02 1.72
C LEU A 148 2.28 -10.75 1.11
N GLY A 149 3.12 -10.05 0.33
CA GLY A 149 4.34 -10.62 -0.24
C GLY A 149 5.33 -11.09 0.84
N ALA A 150 5.49 -10.32 1.94
CA ALA A 150 6.33 -10.72 3.07
C ALA A 150 5.76 -11.94 3.81
N PHE A 151 4.43 -12.05 3.93
CA PHE A 151 3.74 -13.20 4.49
C PHE A 151 3.96 -14.46 3.63
N ASN A 152 3.65 -14.38 2.34
CA ASN A 152 3.78 -15.51 1.41
C ASN A 152 5.23 -16.00 1.29
N LYS A 153 6.21 -15.09 1.40
CA LYS A 153 7.63 -15.46 1.40
C LYS A 153 8.03 -16.30 2.62
N GLN A 154 7.42 -16.07 3.77
CA GLN A 154 7.69 -16.81 5.01
C GLN A 154 6.83 -18.07 5.13
N LEU A 155 5.73 -18.18 4.40
CA LEU A 155 4.71 -19.22 4.55
C LEU A 155 5.28 -20.65 4.38
N PRO A 156 6.09 -20.98 3.36
CA PRO A 156 6.61 -22.35 3.18
C PRO A 156 7.46 -22.81 4.37
N ASP A 157 8.28 -21.91 4.91
CA ASP A 157 9.13 -22.23 6.07
C ASP A 157 8.28 -22.38 7.34
N THR A 158 7.25 -21.54 7.47
CA THR A 158 6.27 -21.64 8.56
C THR A 158 5.53 -22.96 8.53
N ILE A 159 5.05 -23.39 7.35
CA ILE A 159 4.37 -24.68 7.18
C ILE A 159 5.30 -25.85 7.56
N THR A 160 6.55 -25.81 7.12
CA THR A 160 7.55 -26.82 7.46
C THR A 160 7.84 -26.86 8.97
N LEU A 161 7.89 -25.69 9.62
CA LEU A 161 8.06 -25.61 11.08
C LEU A 161 6.92 -26.28 11.81
N VAL A 162 5.66 -26.03 11.38
CA VAL A 162 4.46 -26.69 11.93
C VAL A 162 4.53 -28.20 11.69
N ALA A 163 4.83 -28.64 10.47
CA ALA A 163 4.93 -30.06 10.14
C ALA A 163 5.97 -30.79 10.99
N ASN A 164 7.14 -30.17 11.21
CA ASN A 164 8.19 -30.72 12.05
C ASN A 164 7.78 -30.81 13.53
N ALA A 165 7.10 -29.80 14.07
CA ALA A 165 6.59 -29.82 15.43
C ALA A 165 5.54 -30.91 15.63
N LEU A 166 4.63 -31.09 14.68
CA LEU A 166 3.64 -32.17 14.70
C LEU A 166 4.29 -33.54 14.64
N ARG A 167 5.33 -33.73 13.81
CA ARG A 167 6.10 -34.95 13.68
C ARG A 167 6.87 -35.30 14.97
N ALA A 168 7.29 -34.26 15.71
CA ALA A 168 7.89 -34.41 17.05
C ALA A 168 6.85 -34.67 18.15
N GLY A 169 5.56 -34.85 17.83
CA GLY A 169 4.50 -35.16 18.79
C GLY A 169 3.88 -33.95 19.49
N SER A 170 4.19 -32.72 19.06
CA SER A 170 3.53 -31.52 19.58
C SER A 170 2.07 -31.47 19.13
N SER A 171 1.19 -30.93 20.00
CA SER A 171 -0.17 -30.60 19.56
C SER A 171 -0.14 -29.49 18.51
N PHE A 172 -1.20 -29.39 17.71
CA PHE A 172 -1.27 -28.34 16.67
C PHE A 172 -1.17 -26.94 17.24
N LEU A 173 -1.83 -26.67 18.38
CA LEU A 173 -1.76 -25.36 19.02
C LEU A 173 -0.34 -25.02 19.50
N GLN A 174 0.39 -26.03 20.07
CA GLN A 174 1.80 -25.87 20.44
C GLN A 174 2.69 -25.59 19.23
N ALA A 175 2.42 -26.24 18.08
CA ALA A 175 3.14 -25.95 16.85
C ALA A 175 2.90 -24.49 16.38
N ILE A 176 1.67 -23.98 16.50
CA ILE A 176 1.37 -22.58 16.19
C ILE A 176 2.04 -21.61 17.20
N GLU A 177 2.12 -21.96 18.47
CA GLU A 177 2.88 -21.18 19.45
C GLU A 177 4.37 -21.12 19.12
N LEU A 178 4.94 -22.22 18.62
CA LEU A 178 6.31 -22.25 18.14
C LEU A 178 6.50 -21.31 16.95
N VAL A 179 5.56 -21.29 15.99
CA VAL A 179 5.57 -20.35 14.88
C VAL A 179 5.58 -18.90 15.37
N VAL A 180 4.78 -18.56 16.39
CA VAL A 180 4.74 -17.19 16.94
C VAL A 180 6.09 -16.78 17.54
N ARG A 181 6.82 -17.73 18.16
CA ARG A 181 8.14 -17.49 18.76
C ARG A 181 9.25 -17.37 17.74
N GLU A 182 9.25 -18.25 16.74
CA GLU A 182 10.36 -18.40 15.79
C GLU A 182 10.22 -17.51 14.54
N SER A 183 8.99 -17.15 14.15
CA SER A 183 8.75 -16.41 12.92
C SER A 183 8.84 -14.89 13.15
N ARG A 184 9.03 -14.15 12.05
CA ARG A 184 9.03 -12.69 12.05
C ARG A 184 7.65 -12.13 11.64
N PRO A 185 7.33 -10.87 11.97
CA PRO A 185 6.17 -10.22 11.37
C PRO A 185 6.27 -10.24 9.82
N PRO A 186 5.15 -10.45 9.11
CA PRO A 186 3.77 -10.47 9.58
C PRO A 186 3.25 -11.83 10.08
N VAL A 187 3.95 -12.93 9.86
CA VAL A 187 3.50 -14.29 10.22
C VAL A 187 3.26 -14.40 11.73
N SER A 188 4.27 -14.09 12.56
CA SER A 188 4.14 -14.18 14.02
C SER A 188 2.98 -13.35 14.56
N THR A 189 2.73 -12.17 14.00
CA THR A 189 1.65 -11.27 14.45
C THR A 189 0.27 -11.86 14.17
N GLU A 190 0.07 -12.48 13.01
CA GLU A 190 -1.23 -13.06 12.64
C GLU A 190 -1.49 -14.37 13.39
N PHE A 191 -0.51 -15.24 13.52
CA PHE A 191 -0.67 -16.47 14.33
C PHE A 191 -0.84 -16.17 15.82
N ALA A 192 -0.17 -15.15 16.36
CA ALA A 192 -0.41 -14.68 17.72
C ALA A 192 -1.85 -14.17 17.93
N ARG A 193 -2.49 -13.67 16.87
CA ARG A 193 -3.92 -13.33 16.89
C ARG A 193 -4.80 -14.56 16.96
N VAL A 194 -4.49 -15.59 16.15
CA VAL A 194 -5.20 -16.87 16.19
C VAL A 194 -5.16 -17.46 17.60
N ILE A 195 -3.97 -17.54 18.23
CA ILE A 195 -3.83 -18.04 19.59
C ILE A 195 -4.69 -17.23 20.57
N ARG A 196 -4.71 -15.91 20.45
CA ARG A 196 -5.54 -15.05 21.33
C ARG A 196 -7.03 -15.30 21.11
N GLU A 197 -7.48 -15.46 19.86
CA GLU A 197 -8.89 -15.75 19.55
C GLU A 197 -9.30 -17.10 20.15
N VAL A 198 -8.44 -18.12 20.04
CA VAL A 198 -8.66 -19.44 20.65
C VAL A 198 -8.68 -19.39 22.18
N ASN A 199 -7.75 -18.65 22.80
CA ASN A 199 -7.70 -18.47 24.26
C ASN A 199 -8.90 -17.69 24.79
N LEU A 200 -9.57 -16.91 23.95
CA LEU A 200 -10.84 -16.24 24.28
C LEU A 200 -12.06 -17.13 24.06
N GLY A 201 -11.87 -18.40 23.68
CA GLY A 201 -12.93 -19.40 23.51
C GLY A 201 -13.46 -19.55 22.09
N LEU A 202 -12.84 -18.90 21.09
CA LEU A 202 -13.24 -19.12 19.71
C LEU A 202 -12.74 -20.50 19.23
N PRO A 203 -13.56 -21.31 18.53
CA PRO A 203 -13.09 -22.54 17.92
C PRO A 203 -11.91 -22.28 16.99
N PHE A 204 -10.92 -23.20 17.02
CA PHE A 204 -9.70 -23.05 16.24
C PHE A 204 -9.99 -22.83 14.74
N ASP A 205 -10.91 -23.60 14.16
CA ASP A 205 -11.26 -23.51 12.74
C ASP A 205 -11.79 -22.10 12.38
N GLN A 206 -12.61 -21.50 13.26
CA GLN A 206 -13.10 -20.15 13.08
C GLN A 206 -11.99 -19.09 13.19
N ALA A 207 -11.04 -19.27 14.12
CA ALA A 207 -9.90 -18.38 14.27
C ALA A 207 -8.99 -18.42 13.02
N MET A 208 -8.77 -19.61 12.45
CA MET A 208 -8.05 -19.78 11.18
C MET A 208 -8.80 -19.13 10.01
N GLU A 209 -10.11 -19.33 9.91
CA GLU A 209 -10.92 -18.69 8.86
C GLU A 209 -10.88 -17.15 8.97
N ASN A 210 -10.93 -16.59 10.17
CA ASN A 210 -10.74 -15.16 10.38
C ASN A 210 -9.38 -14.68 9.87
N MET A 211 -8.32 -15.45 10.06
CA MET A 211 -6.99 -15.17 9.54
C MET A 211 -6.95 -15.21 8.01
N VAL A 212 -7.58 -16.21 7.37
CA VAL A 212 -7.72 -16.30 5.89
C VAL A 212 -8.40 -15.04 5.35
N ARG A 213 -9.51 -14.62 5.95
CA ARG A 213 -10.24 -13.39 5.55
C ARG A 213 -9.41 -12.11 5.70
N ARG A 214 -8.49 -12.07 6.68
CA ARG A 214 -7.61 -10.92 6.92
C ARG A 214 -6.47 -10.85 5.92
N ILE A 215 -5.79 -11.97 5.67
CA ILE A 215 -4.55 -12.01 4.87
C ILE A 215 -4.85 -12.05 3.37
N ARG A 216 -5.85 -12.85 2.93
CA ARG A 216 -6.18 -13.12 1.53
C ARG A 216 -4.97 -13.63 0.74
N SER A 217 -4.33 -14.66 1.27
CA SER A 217 -3.29 -15.43 0.59
C SER A 217 -3.89 -16.74 0.13
N ASP A 218 -3.85 -17.01 -1.16
CA ASP A 218 -4.35 -18.26 -1.75
C ASP A 218 -3.58 -19.47 -1.21
N ASP A 219 -2.26 -19.33 -1.04
CA ASP A 219 -1.42 -20.39 -0.47
C ASP A 219 -1.75 -20.68 1.00
N PHE A 220 -2.09 -19.64 1.78
CA PHE A 220 -2.52 -19.81 3.16
C PHE A 220 -3.94 -20.39 3.27
N GLU A 221 -4.84 -20.00 2.38
CA GLU A 221 -6.20 -20.57 2.28
C GLU A 221 -6.15 -22.05 1.98
N LEU A 222 -5.26 -22.48 1.06
CA LEU A 222 -5.02 -23.88 0.77
C LEU A 222 -4.54 -24.64 2.03
N MET A 223 -3.56 -24.09 2.77
CA MET A 223 -3.08 -24.64 4.03
C MET A 223 -4.21 -24.76 5.07
N ALA A 224 -4.97 -23.70 5.29
CA ALA A 224 -6.06 -23.67 6.27
C ALA A 224 -7.16 -24.68 5.94
N THR A 225 -7.50 -24.78 4.65
CA THR A 225 -8.50 -25.78 4.16
C THR A 225 -8.00 -27.20 4.40
N ALA A 226 -6.73 -27.50 4.09
CA ALA A 226 -6.15 -28.81 4.33
C ALA A 226 -6.14 -29.16 5.82
N ILE A 227 -5.83 -28.21 6.71
CA ILE A 227 -5.88 -28.40 8.16
C ILE A 227 -7.31 -28.71 8.60
N ASN A 228 -8.31 -27.95 8.16
CA ASN A 228 -9.70 -28.14 8.53
C ASN A 228 -10.22 -29.53 8.08
N ILE A 229 -9.91 -29.96 6.85
CA ILE A 229 -10.29 -31.26 6.35
C ILE A 229 -9.64 -32.37 7.20
N GLN A 230 -8.34 -32.26 7.48
CA GLN A 230 -7.61 -33.27 8.21
C GLN A 230 -8.03 -33.37 9.67
N HIS A 231 -8.46 -32.24 10.25
CA HIS A 231 -9.02 -32.20 11.61
C HIS A 231 -10.38 -32.95 11.70
N GLN A 232 -11.16 -32.96 10.61
CA GLN A 232 -12.46 -33.65 10.55
C GLN A 232 -12.35 -35.14 10.17
N VAL A 233 -11.48 -35.45 9.22
CA VAL A 233 -11.34 -36.81 8.65
C VAL A 233 -10.32 -37.65 9.42
N GLY A 234 -9.35 -37.01 10.04
CA GLY A 234 -8.19 -37.64 10.61
C GLY A 234 -7.13 -37.97 9.56
N GLY A 235 -5.93 -38.24 9.98
CA GLY A 235 -4.80 -38.63 9.12
C GLY A 235 -3.51 -37.90 9.45
N ASN A 236 -2.48 -38.07 8.60
CA ASN A 236 -1.17 -37.48 8.82
C ASN A 236 -1.09 -36.03 8.35
N LEU A 237 -1.47 -35.10 9.23
CA LEU A 237 -1.44 -33.67 8.91
C LEU A 237 -0.01 -33.18 8.56
N ALA A 238 1.03 -33.73 9.20
CA ALA A 238 2.42 -33.32 8.94
C ALA A 238 2.85 -33.62 7.49
N GLU A 239 2.44 -34.77 6.94
CA GLU A 239 2.75 -35.14 5.56
C GLU A 239 2.07 -34.25 4.54
N ILE A 240 0.80 -33.91 4.79
CA ILE A 240 0.05 -33.00 3.91
C ILE A 240 0.65 -31.61 3.94
N LEU A 241 1.01 -31.10 5.11
CA LEU A 241 1.67 -29.79 5.25
C LEU A 241 3.03 -29.76 4.54
N ASP A 242 3.83 -30.81 4.61
CA ASP A 242 5.09 -30.91 3.86
C ASP A 242 4.86 -30.88 2.34
N SER A 243 3.85 -31.62 1.86
CA SER A 243 3.50 -31.62 0.44
C SER A 243 3.07 -30.20 -0.04
N ILE A 244 2.30 -29.49 0.77
CA ILE A 244 1.90 -28.10 0.48
C ILE A 244 3.13 -27.19 0.48
N ALA A 245 3.99 -27.29 1.50
CA ALA A 245 5.21 -26.48 1.58
C ALA A 245 6.13 -26.72 0.37
N PHE A 246 6.29 -27.99 -0.04
CA PHE A 246 7.05 -28.35 -1.22
C PHE A 246 6.45 -27.73 -2.49
N THR A 247 5.15 -27.87 -2.68
CA THR A 247 4.45 -27.31 -3.85
C THR A 247 4.60 -25.80 -3.95
N ILE A 248 4.46 -25.08 -2.82
CA ILE A 248 4.64 -23.62 -2.80
C ILE A 248 6.09 -23.24 -3.13
N ARG A 249 7.07 -23.94 -2.55
CA ARG A 249 8.50 -23.69 -2.85
C ARG A 249 8.82 -23.92 -4.33
N GLU A 250 8.32 -25.02 -4.90
CA GLU A 250 8.54 -25.35 -6.29
C GLU A 250 7.91 -24.32 -7.22
N ARG A 251 6.69 -23.84 -6.92
CA ARG A 251 6.07 -22.74 -7.66
C ARG A 251 6.91 -21.45 -7.59
N VAL A 252 7.43 -21.10 -6.43
CA VAL A 252 8.30 -19.92 -6.25
C VAL A 252 9.60 -20.09 -7.03
N ARG A 253 10.19 -21.29 -7.02
CA ARG A 253 11.40 -21.63 -7.77
C ARG A 253 11.19 -21.47 -9.27
N ILE A 254 10.13 -22.07 -9.81
CA ILE A 254 9.80 -22.01 -11.25
C ILE A 254 9.59 -20.55 -11.68
N LYS A 255 8.83 -19.76 -10.89
CA LYS A 255 8.65 -18.31 -11.15
C LYS A 255 9.98 -17.56 -11.15
N GLY A 256 10.90 -17.92 -10.26
CA GLY A 256 12.25 -17.37 -10.21
C GLY A 256 13.07 -17.69 -11.47
N GLU A 257 13.06 -18.94 -11.90
CA GLU A 257 13.75 -19.42 -13.10
C GLU A 257 13.24 -18.72 -14.37
N ILE A 258 11.91 -18.65 -14.54
CA ILE A 258 11.29 -17.93 -15.67
C ILE A 258 11.71 -16.46 -15.65
N ARG A 259 11.70 -15.80 -14.48
CA ARG A 259 12.12 -14.41 -14.37
C ARG A 259 13.59 -14.21 -14.78
N THR A 260 14.45 -15.15 -14.41
CA THR A 260 15.88 -15.11 -14.76
C THR A 260 16.07 -15.36 -16.27
N LEU A 261 15.42 -16.38 -16.82
CA LEU A 261 15.51 -16.72 -18.25
C LEU A 261 14.95 -15.59 -19.15
N THR A 262 13.89 -14.89 -18.68
CA THR A 262 13.30 -13.78 -19.44
C THR A 262 13.96 -12.43 -19.18
N ALA A 263 14.94 -12.35 -18.26
CA ALA A 263 15.58 -11.08 -17.91
C ALA A 263 16.31 -10.43 -19.09
N GLN A 264 17.01 -11.25 -19.90
CA GLN A 264 17.70 -10.77 -21.09
C GLN A 264 16.72 -10.23 -22.14
N GLN A 265 15.63 -10.95 -22.39
CA GLN A 265 14.58 -10.53 -23.34
C GLN A 265 13.90 -9.23 -22.88
N ARG A 266 13.65 -9.09 -21.58
CA ARG A 266 13.10 -7.85 -21.01
C ARG A 266 14.05 -6.68 -21.20
N LEU A 267 15.34 -6.88 -20.93
CA LEU A 267 16.36 -5.84 -21.13
C LEU A 267 16.43 -5.41 -22.59
N SER A 268 16.50 -6.40 -23.54
CA SER A 268 16.49 -6.12 -24.98
C SER A 268 15.24 -5.36 -25.41
N GLY A 269 14.06 -5.73 -24.89
CA GLY A 269 12.80 -5.03 -25.14
C GLY A 269 12.81 -3.57 -24.66
N TYR A 270 13.38 -3.29 -23.50
CA TYR A 270 13.55 -1.90 -23.02
C TYR A 270 14.53 -1.10 -23.89
N VAL A 271 15.66 -1.69 -24.27
CA VAL A 271 16.65 -1.03 -25.15
C VAL A 271 16.01 -0.67 -26.47
N VAL A 272 15.36 -1.64 -27.14
CA VAL A 272 14.69 -1.41 -28.43
C VAL A 272 13.56 -0.38 -28.28
N GLY A 273 12.76 -0.44 -27.21
CA GLY A 273 11.68 0.51 -26.96
C GLY A 273 12.13 1.94 -26.65
N LEU A 274 13.30 2.12 -26.02
CA LEU A 274 13.87 3.43 -25.70
C LEU A 274 14.75 4.02 -26.81
N LEU A 275 15.23 3.20 -27.75
CA LEU A 275 16.14 3.61 -28.81
C LEU A 275 15.60 4.79 -29.66
N PRO A 276 14.32 4.79 -30.11
CA PRO A 276 13.77 5.92 -30.88
C PRO A 276 13.76 7.23 -30.10
N PHE A 277 13.47 7.17 -28.77
CA PHE A 277 13.49 8.36 -27.91
C PHE A 277 14.92 8.87 -27.71
N GLY A 278 15.87 7.96 -27.53
CA GLY A 278 17.30 8.30 -27.41
C GLY A 278 17.83 8.94 -28.70
N LEU A 279 17.44 8.37 -29.86
CA LEU A 279 17.84 8.90 -31.17
C LEU A 279 17.20 10.27 -31.43
N ALA A 280 15.90 10.43 -31.16
CA ALA A 280 15.22 11.71 -31.31
C ALA A 280 15.84 12.79 -30.39
N GLY A 281 16.13 12.45 -29.14
CA GLY A 281 16.83 13.33 -28.20
C GLY A 281 18.24 13.71 -28.65
N PHE A 282 18.99 12.75 -29.20
CA PHE A 282 20.33 13.02 -29.75
C PHE A 282 20.28 13.97 -30.95
N ILE A 283 19.35 13.73 -31.90
CA ILE A 283 19.17 14.59 -33.08
C ILE A 283 18.74 16.01 -32.64
N PHE A 284 17.85 16.09 -31.65
CA PHE A 284 17.41 17.40 -31.12
C PHE A 284 18.56 18.23 -30.52
N LEU A 285 19.52 17.54 -29.86
CA LEU A 285 20.72 18.22 -29.30
C LEU A 285 21.78 18.54 -30.37
N ALA A 286 21.98 17.65 -31.34
CA ALA A 286 23.04 17.77 -32.35
C ALA A 286 22.63 18.68 -33.53
N ALA A 287 21.36 18.66 -33.92
CA ALA A 287 20.82 19.40 -35.03
C ALA A 287 19.38 19.83 -34.79
N PRO A 288 19.14 20.87 -33.95
CA PRO A 288 17.78 21.32 -33.59
C PRO A 288 16.92 21.69 -34.80
N SER A 289 17.53 22.27 -35.84
CA SER A 289 16.88 22.65 -37.10
C SER A 289 16.32 21.48 -37.90
N PHE A 290 16.71 20.25 -37.58
CA PHE A 290 16.15 19.05 -38.21
C PHE A 290 14.65 18.89 -38.01
N PHE A 291 14.16 19.37 -36.87
CA PHE A 291 12.74 19.31 -36.53
C PHE A 291 11.91 20.51 -37.01
N ASP A 292 12.54 21.59 -37.49
CA ASP A 292 11.84 22.80 -37.96
C ASP A 292 10.80 22.52 -39.06
N PRO A 293 11.09 21.65 -40.10
CA PRO A 293 10.09 21.30 -41.10
C PRO A 293 8.86 20.59 -40.59
N MET A 294 8.95 19.96 -39.40
CA MET A 294 7.80 19.25 -38.79
C MET A 294 6.76 20.21 -38.23
N TRP A 295 7.16 21.47 -37.95
CA TRP A 295 6.31 22.52 -37.42
C TRP A 295 5.86 23.49 -38.48
N ASP A 296 6.26 23.35 -39.78
CA ASP A 296 5.91 24.26 -40.85
C ASP A 296 4.40 24.16 -41.14
N PRO A 297 3.64 25.29 -40.96
CA PRO A 297 2.21 25.31 -41.18
C PRO A 297 1.80 25.16 -42.68
N LYS A 298 2.75 25.15 -43.60
CA LYS A 298 2.46 24.97 -45.04
C LYS A 298 2.01 23.57 -45.40
N VAL A 299 2.32 22.57 -44.59
CA VAL A 299 1.90 21.20 -44.80
C VAL A 299 0.88 20.79 -43.76
N ASN A 300 -0.39 21.20 -44.00
CA ASN A 300 -1.51 20.88 -43.08
C ASN A 300 -2.33 19.71 -43.63
N LEU A 301 -2.48 18.66 -42.81
CA LEU A 301 -3.51 17.63 -42.98
C LEU A 301 -4.62 17.87 -41.96
N GLY A 302 -5.80 18.30 -42.41
CA GLY A 302 -6.96 18.48 -41.52
C GLY A 302 -6.83 19.58 -40.45
N GLY A 303 -6.01 20.62 -40.68
CA GLY A 303 -5.86 21.77 -39.78
C GLY A 303 -4.74 21.59 -38.72
N LEU A 304 -4.04 20.46 -38.72
CA LEU A 304 -2.86 20.19 -37.86
C LEU A 304 -1.60 20.10 -38.72
N PRO A 305 -0.42 20.56 -38.24
CA PRO A 305 0.85 20.38 -38.94
C PRO A 305 1.11 18.86 -39.14
N ALA A 306 1.48 18.49 -40.37
CA ALA A 306 1.70 17.07 -40.73
C ALA A 306 2.72 16.36 -39.81
N GLY A 307 3.70 17.12 -39.28
CA GLY A 307 4.69 16.59 -38.33
C GLY A 307 4.07 16.08 -37.03
N ILE A 308 3.05 16.75 -36.51
CA ILE A 308 2.35 16.31 -35.27
C ILE A 308 1.61 15.00 -35.54
N ILE A 309 1.01 14.85 -36.71
CA ILE A 309 0.29 13.62 -37.08
C ILE A 309 1.28 12.46 -37.22
N ILE A 310 2.43 12.66 -37.88
CA ILE A 310 3.47 11.65 -38.03
C ILE A 310 4.04 11.22 -36.68
N LEU A 311 4.34 12.18 -35.78
CA LEU A 311 4.79 11.89 -34.42
C LEU A 311 3.72 11.14 -33.62
N GLY A 312 2.45 11.54 -33.72
CA GLY A 312 1.34 10.86 -33.06
C GLY A 312 1.17 9.41 -33.51
N VAL A 313 1.20 9.16 -34.81
CA VAL A 313 1.12 7.80 -35.38
C VAL A 313 2.34 6.98 -34.97
N GLY A 314 3.54 7.52 -35.02
CA GLY A 314 4.77 6.86 -34.60
C GLY A 314 4.71 6.48 -33.13
N LEU A 315 4.30 7.38 -32.25
CA LEU A 315 4.14 7.13 -30.82
C LEU A 315 3.07 6.06 -30.52
N LEU A 316 1.96 6.08 -31.27
CA LEU A 316 0.91 5.07 -31.16
C LEU A 316 1.41 3.70 -31.58
N MET A 317 2.14 3.60 -32.70
CA MET A 317 2.77 2.35 -33.13
C MET A 317 3.81 1.82 -32.13
N MET A 318 4.60 2.72 -31.53
CA MET A 318 5.53 2.35 -30.45
C MET A 318 4.79 1.83 -29.21
N MET A 319 3.70 2.47 -28.79
CA MET A 319 2.89 1.98 -27.68
C MET A 319 2.32 0.58 -27.95
N ILE A 320 1.80 0.37 -29.14
CA ILE A 320 1.29 -0.95 -29.53
C ILE A 320 2.43 -1.98 -29.50
N GLY A 321 3.58 -1.70 -30.10
CA GLY A 321 4.75 -2.57 -30.08
C GLY A 321 5.23 -2.90 -28.66
N PHE A 322 5.28 -1.89 -27.79
CA PHE A 322 5.66 -2.08 -26.40
C PHE A 322 4.68 -2.97 -25.62
N VAL A 323 3.39 -2.82 -25.87
CA VAL A 323 2.35 -3.70 -25.27
C VAL A 323 2.53 -5.15 -25.74
N PHE A 324 2.81 -5.38 -27.04
CA PHE A 324 3.08 -6.71 -27.55
C PHE A 324 4.33 -7.32 -26.93
N ILE A 325 5.45 -6.59 -26.88
CA ILE A 325 6.69 -7.06 -26.25
C ILE A 325 6.41 -7.45 -24.79
N ARG A 326 5.71 -6.60 -24.05
CA ARG A 326 5.36 -6.86 -22.65
C ARG A 326 4.51 -8.12 -22.50
N ARG A 327 3.52 -8.33 -23.37
CA ARG A 327 2.64 -9.48 -23.33
C ARG A 327 3.33 -10.80 -23.69
N ILE A 328 4.28 -10.76 -24.62
CA ILE A 328 5.06 -11.95 -25.04
C ILE A 328 6.06 -12.36 -23.94
N VAL A 329 6.62 -11.38 -23.25
CA VAL A 329 7.65 -11.63 -22.20
C VAL A 329 7.03 -11.95 -20.84
N ASP A 330 5.76 -11.61 -20.61
CA ASP A 330 5.03 -11.86 -19.36
C ASP A 330 4.33 -13.23 -19.44
N ILE A 331 5.08 -14.29 -19.10
CA ILE A 331 4.57 -15.66 -19.05
C ILE A 331 3.87 -15.86 -17.72
N GLU A 332 2.55 -16.08 -17.75
CA GLU A 332 1.76 -16.44 -16.56
C GLU A 332 2.01 -17.91 -16.19
N VAL A 333 2.40 -18.18 -14.93
CA VAL A 333 2.58 -19.50 -14.33
C VAL A 333 1.86 -19.58 -12.99
#